data_440bfc25dbb55d958bb6a8bcc3faec30
#
_entry.id   440bfc25dbb55d958bb6a8bcc3faec30
#
_cell.length_a   1.000
_cell.length_b   1.000
_cell.length_c   1.000
_cell.angle_alpha   90.00
_cell.angle_beta   90.00
_cell.angle_gamma   90.00
#
_symmetry.space_group_name_H-M   'P 1'
#
loop_
_entity.id
_entity.type
_entity.pdbx_description
1 polymer ?
#
loop_
_entity_poly.entity_id
_entity_poly.type
_entity_poly.pdbx_seq_one_letter_code
_entity_poly.pdbx_strand_id
1 'polypeptide(L)'
;VNYLGGDLPTFALNFSRPAGQVICQYYNLLRLGKEGYQRIHSDFYNTARMLADGLQQIGPFDMIHSGREQDGIPAVTWRLKKGANTKYTLYDLADHLRTRGWLVPAYSLPPHADNIVVQRILVKQGLSADMASLLLDDFKRAVDFFDTHQPHGFVGKEAQMGNHSGR
;
A
#
# COMPACT_ATOMS: atom_id res chain seq x y z
N VAL A 1 -5.87 -7.42 -16.73
CA VAL A 1 -4.93 -6.49 -16.07
C VAL A 1 -4.35 -7.19 -14.85
N ASN A 2 -3.03 -7.32 -14.81
CA ASN A 2 -2.33 -7.88 -13.64
C ASN A 2 -2.24 -6.78 -12.56
N TYR A 3 -2.96 -6.97 -11.46
CA TYR A 3 -2.99 -6.03 -10.35
C TYR A 3 -2.98 -6.80 -9.03
N LEU A 4 -2.14 -6.38 -8.09
CA LEU A 4 -1.98 -7.02 -6.77
C LEU A 4 -1.66 -8.54 -6.86
N GLY A 5 -0.83 -8.94 -7.84
CA GLY A 5 -0.36 -10.32 -7.98
C GLY A 5 -1.36 -11.28 -8.62
N GLY A 6 -2.47 -10.81 -9.16
CA GLY A 6 -3.47 -11.63 -9.86
C GLY A 6 -3.96 -11.00 -11.16
N ASP A 7 -4.48 -11.83 -12.05
CA ASP A 7 -5.13 -11.37 -13.27
C ASP A 7 -6.57 -10.97 -12.94
N LEU A 8 -6.86 -9.67 -13.05
CA LEU A 8 -8.21 -9.13 -12.89
C LEU A 8 -8.79 -8.75 -14.25
N PRO A 9 -9.84 -9.43 -14.72
CA PRO A 9 -10.56 -8.97 -15.89
C PRO A 9 -11.25 -7.65 -15.57
N THR A 10 -10.97 -6.60 -16.34
CA THR A 10 -11.65 -5.31 -16.21
C THR A 10 -12.61 -5.12 -17.35
N PHE A 11 -13.88 -4.98 -17.01
CA PHE A 11 -14.93 -4.61 -17.94
C PHE A 11 -15.41 -3.20 -17.61
N ALA A 12 -14.78 -2.19 -18.20
CA ALA A 12 -15.23 -0.82 -18.09
C ALA A 12 -15.87 -0.38 -19.39
N LEU A 13 -17.16 -0.63 -19.55
CA LEU A 13 -17.95 -0.07 -20.63
C LEU A 13 -18.48 1.30 -20.20
N ASN A 14 -17.94 2.35 -20.83
CA ASN A 14 -18.41 3.71 -20.61
C ASN A 14 -19.29 4.15 -21.76
N PHE A 15 -20.57 4.33 -21.48
CA PHE A 15 -21.55 4.92 -22.41
C PHE A 15 -21.74 6.42 -22.12
N SER A 16 -22.55 7.08 -22.93
CA SER A 16 -22.94 8.47 -22.71
C SER A 16 -23.47 8.69 -21.29
N ARG A 17 -22.98 9.73 -20.63
CA ARG A 17 -23.31 10.04 -19.23
C ARG A 17 -23.59 11.52 -19.05
N PRO A 18 -24.40 11.92 -18.05
CA PRO A 18 -24.53 13.33 -17.64
C PRO A 18 -23.16 13.92 -17.28
N ALA A 19 -22.96 15.20 -17.58
CA ALA A 19 -21.70 15.92 -17.41
C ALA A 19 -21.35 16.28 -15.96
N GLY A 20 -22.06 15.78 -14.95
CA GLY A 20 -21.84 16.13 -13.55
C GLY A 20 -20.42 15.93 -13.06
N GLN A 21 -19.77 14.83 -13.49
CA GLN A 21 -18.38 14.57 -13.13
C GLN A 21 -17.40 15.60 -13.72
N VAL A 22 -17.65 16.07 -14.95
CA VAL A 22 -16.86 17.12 -15.60
C VAL A 22 -17.02 18.45 -14.85
N ILE A 23 -18.24 18.78 -14.44
CA ILE A 23 -18.53 19.99 -13.66
C ILE A 23 -17.82 19.93 -12.30
N CYS A 24 -17.83 18.78 -11.62
CA CYS A 24 -17.12 18.59 -10.34
C CYS A 24 -15.60 18.75 -10.51
N GLN A 25 -15.01 18.21 -11.56
CA GLN A 25 -13.58 18.41 -11.86
C GLN A 25 -13.27 19.89 -12.13
N TYR A 26 -14.07 20.54 -12.95
CA TYR A 26 -13.90 21.96 -13.25
C TYR A 26 -13.99 22.83 -11.99
N TYR A 27 -14.98 22.56 -11.14
CA TYR A 27 -15.12 23.22 -9.84
C TYR A 27 -13.87 23.06 -8.97
N ASN A 28 -13.34 21.84 -8.86
CA ASN A 28 -12.14 21.59 -8.07
C ASN A 28 -10.91 22.31 -8.64
N LEU A 29 -10.76 22.34 -9.96
CA LEU A 29 -9.66 23.07 -10.61
C LEU A 29 -9.74 24.57 -10.35
N LEU A 30 -10.94 25.17 -10.42
CA LEU A 30 -11.12 26.58 -10.12
C LEU A 30 -10.93 26.91 -8.64
N ARG A 31 -11.46 26.05 -7.74
CA ARG A 31 -11.40 26.26 -6.29
C ARG A 31 -9.99 26.15 -5.73
N LEU A 32 -9.25 25.15 -6.15
CA LEU A 32 -7.92 24.86 -5.61
C LEU A 32 -6.83 25.61 -6.37
N GLY A 33 -6.97 25.69 -7.69
CA GLY A 33 -5.93 26.24 -8.55
C GLY A 33 -4.60 25.51 -8.40
N LYS A 34 -3.55 26.05 -9.01
CA LYS A 34 -2.21 25.47 -8.93
C LYS A 34 -1.68 25.40 -7.48
N GLU A 35 -1.86 26.48 -6.73
CA GLU A 35 -1.35 26.57 -5.36
C GLU A 35 -2.03 25.61 -4.39
N GLY A 36 -3.36 25.44 -4.53
CA GLY A 36 -4.11 24.50 -3.70
C GLY A 36 -3.68 23.07 -3.96
N TYR A 37 -3.55 22.67 -5.22
CA TYR A 37 -3.03 21.35 -5.56
C TYR A 37 -1.59 21.15 -5.09
N GLN A 38 -0.72 22.13 -5.25
CA GLN A 38 0.67 22.05 -4.79
C GLN A 38 0.75 21.83 -3.27
N ARG A 39 -0.04 22.54 -2.47
CA ARG A 39 -0.11 22.33 -1.01
C ARG A 39 -0.56 20.93 -0.66
N ILE A 40 -1.66 20.47 -1.25
CA ILE A 40 -2.19 19.12 -1.01
C ILE A 40 -1.17 18.04 -1.36
N HIS A 41 -0.52 18.15 -2.51
CA HIS A 41 0.48 17.16 -2.91
C HIS A 41 1.74 17.21 -2.06
N SER A 42 2.18 18.39 -1.63
CA SER A 42 3.30 18.51 -0.69
C SER A 42 3.02 17.80 0.64
N ASP A 43 1.79 17.92 1.16
CA ASP A 43 1.38 17.22 2.38
C ASP A 43 1.38 15.70 2.17
N PHE A 44 0.95 15.21 1.01
CA PHE A 44 0.99 13.78 0.69
C PHE A 44 2.44 13.25 0.65
N TYR A 45 3.36 13.98 0.02
CA TYR A 45 4.77 13.60 0.00
C TYR A 45 5.42 13.66 1.38
N ASN A 46 5.09 14.66 2.19
CA ASN A 46 5.57 14.74 3.57
C ASN A 46 5.11 13.53 4.41
N THR A 47 3.84 13.17 4.30
CA THR A 47 3.27 12.00 4.98
C THR A 47 3.89 10.69 4.46
N ALA A 48 4.12 10.57 3.15
CA ALA A 48 4.75 9.39 2.57
C ALA A 48 6.20 9.22 3.06
N ARG A 49 6.98 10.33 3.12
CA ARG A 49 8.35 10.29 3.68
C ARG A 49 8.35 9.87 5.15
N MET A 50 7.45 10.43 5.95
CA MET A 50 7.32 10.06 7.36
C MET A 50 7.05 8.56 7.52
N LEU A 51 6.15 7.98 6.70
CA LEU A 51 5.87 6.56 6.69
C LEU A 51 7.10 5.73 6.27
N ALA A 52 7.80 6.13 5.21
CA ALA A 52 8.98 5.41 4.75
C ALA A 52 10.09 5.40 5.79
N ASP A 53 10.39 6.57 6.38
CA ASP A 53 11.41 6.72 7.41
C ASP A 53 11.04 5.93 8.68
N GLY A 54 9.78 5.97 9.10
CA GLY A 54 9.28 5.21 10.24
C GLY A 54 9.34 3.70 10.04
N LEU A 55 8.91 3.21 8.88
CA LEU A 55 8.96 1.78 8.56
C LEU A 55 10.39 1.23 8.55
N GLN A 56 11.37 1.99 8.05
CA GLN A 56 12.78 1.58 8.07
C GLN A 56 13.34 1.39 9.48
N GLN A 57 12.76 2.07 10.48
CA GLN A 57 13.18 1.97 11.88
C GLN A 57 12.46 0.84 12.63
N ILE A 58 11.29 0.40 12.14
CA ILE A 58 10.46 -0.60 12.81
C ILE A 58 10.94 -2.02 12.53
N GLY A 59 11.39 -2.31 11.32
CA GLY A 59 11.70 -3.68 10.94
C GLY A 59 12.75 -3.79 9.81
N PRO A 60 13.09 -5.01 9.42
CA PRO A 60 14.08 -5.27 8.38
C PRO A 60 13.46 -5.05 6.99
N PHE A 61 12.94 -3.85 6.76
CA PHE A 61 12.30 -3.47 5.51
C PHE A 61 13.30 -2.79 4.57
N ASP A 62 13.20 -3.14 3.29
CA ASP A 62 13.96 -2.59 2.18
C ASP A 62 13.00 -1.79 1.29
N MET A 63 13.21 -0.47 1.22
CA MET A 63 12.34 0.43 0.46
C MET A 63 12.60 0.29 -1.04
N ILE A 64 11.56 -0.08 -1.78
CA ILE A 64 11.56 -0.08 -3.25
C ILE A 64 11.17 1.30 -3.76
N HIS A 65 10.21 1.95 -3.07
CA HIS A 65 9.76 3.30 -3.37
C HIS A 65 9.56 4.06 -2.05
N SER A 66 10.24 5.18 -1.90
CA SER A 66 10.30 5.91 -0.62
C SER A 66 9.29 7.05 -0.50
N GLY A 67 8.41 7.22 -1.48
CA GLY A 67 7.40 8.28 -1.49
C GLY A 67 7.96 9.69 -1.67
N ARG A 68 9.20 9.84 -2.15
CA ARG A 68 9.78 11.13 -2.46
C ARG A 68 9.29 11.65 -3.81
N GLU A 69 9.20 12.96 -3.95
CA GLU A 69 8.69 13.60 -5.16
C GLU A 69 9.49 13.21 -6.42
N GLN A 70 10.81 13.09 -6.30
CA GLN A 70 11.68 12.65 -7.39
C GLN A 70 11.48 11.17 -7.79
N ASP A 71 10.92 10.36 -6.90
CA ASP A 71 10.67 8.94 -7.14
C ASP A 71 9.31 8.70 -7.83
N GLY A 72 8.46 9.71 -7.94
CA GLY A 72 7.16 9.66 -8.59
C GLY A 72 6.00 10.01 -7.66
N ILE A 73 5.00 9.13 -7.56
CA ILE A 73 3.78 9.37 -6.77
C ILE A 73 4.04 9.26 -5.26
N PRO A 74 3.22 9.86 -4.38
CA PRO A 74 3.35 9.76 -2.93
C PRO A 74 2.91 8.37 -2.44
N ALA A 75 3.70 7.36 -2.76
CA ALA A 75 3.51 5.97 -2.36
C ALA A 75 4.74 5.46 -1.63
N VAL A 76 4.55 4.54 -0.70
CA VAL A 76 5.64 3.83 -0.02
C VAL A 76 5.50 2.36 -0.34
N THR A 77 6.55 1.77 -0.90
CA THR A 77 6.57 0.34 -1.25
C THR A 77 7.83 -0.29 -0.66
N TRP A 78 7.66 -1.39 0.02
CA TRP A 78 8.77 -2.09 0.66
C TRP A 78 8.63 -3.60 0.55
N ARG A 79 9.73 -4.27 0.78
CA ARG A 79 9.84 -5.73 0.93
C ARG A 79 10.64 -6.04 2.20
N LEU A 80 10.64 -7.30 2.62
CA LEU A 80 11.61 -7.75 3.60
C LEU A 80 13.02 -7.72 3.01
N LYS A 81 14.01 -7.30 3.80
CA LYS A 81 15.42 -7.34 3.39
C LYS A 81 15.81 -8.75 3.04
N LYS A 82 16.62 -8.90 1.99
CA LYS A 82 17.14 -10.21 1.57
C LYS A 82 17.95 -10.83 2.70
N GLY A 83 17.60 -12.06 3.09
CA GLY A 83 18.28 -12.76 4.20
C GLY A 83 17.81 -12.32 5.61
N ALA A 84 16.79 -11.49 5.73
CA ALA A 84 16.21 -11.18 7.02
C ALA A 84 15.62 -12.44 7.65
N ASN A 85 16.06 -12.75 8.88
CA ASN A 85 15.53 -13.87 9.65
C ASN A 85 14.33 -13.42 10.48
N THR A 86 13.20 -13.19 9.81
CA THR A 86 11.93 -12.83 10.45
C THR A 86 11.09 -14.08 10.71
N LYS A 87 10.35 -14.09 11.83
CA LYS A 87 9.37 -15.12 12.12
C LYS A 87 8.05 -14.95 11.38
N TYR A 88 7.92 -13.87 10.59
CA TYR A 88 6.71 -13.49 9.87
C TYR A 88 7.02 -13.17 8.41
N THR A 89 5.98 -13.24 7.60
CA THR A 89 5.97 -12.76 6.21
C THR A 89 5.24 -11.42 6.13
N LEU A 90 5.32 -10.74 4.98
CA LEU A 90 4.50 -9.54 4.76
C LEU A 90 3.00 -9.85 4.71
N TYR A 91 2.60 -11.08 4.39
CA TYR A 91 1.20 -11.52 4.45
C TYR A 91 0.71 -11.60 5.89
N ASP A 92 1.50 -12.20 6.80
CA ASP A 92 1.18 -12.26 8.23
C ASP A 92 1.05 -10.85 8.81
N LEU A 93 1.95 -9.94 8.42
CA LEU A 93 1.91 -8.54 8.83
C LEU A 93 0.65 -7.84 8.32
N ALA A 94 0.26 -8.07 7.05
CA ALA A 94 -0.96 -7.52 6.47
C ALA A 94 -2.21 -8.00 7.23
N ASP A 95 -2.28 -9.28 7.57
CA ASP A 95 -3.41 -9.87 8.30
C ASP A 95 -3.47 -9.36 9.75
N HIS A 96 -2.33 -9.22 10.41
CA HIS A 96 -2.29 -8.64 11.76
C HIS A 96 -2.76 -7.18 11.78
N LEU A 97 -2.30 -6.36 10.83
CA LEU A 97 -2.75 -4.97 10.69
C LEU A 97 -4.26 -4.87 10.41
N ARG A 98 -4.82 -5.84 9.68
CA ARG A 98 -6.26 -5.90 9.41
C ARG A 98 -7.08 -6.03 10.70
N THR A 99 -6.60 -6.72 11.72
CA THR A 99 -7.28 -6.81 13.03
C THR A 99 -7.40 -5.46 13.72
N ARG A 100 -6.55 -4.51 13.33
CA ARG A 100 -6.56 -3.11 13.81
C ARG A 100 -7.32 -2.16 12.87
N GLY A 101 -7.92 -2.68 11.80
CA GLY A 101 -8.67 -1.91 10.82
C GLY A 101 -7.84 -1.35 9.65
N TRP A 102 -6.55 -1.68 9.56
CA TRP A 102 -5.69 -1.22 8.47
C TRP A 102 -5.68 -2.22 7.31
N LEU A 103 -5.93 -1.72 6.11
CA LEU A 103 -5.82 -2.49 4.87
C LEU A 103 -4.52 -2.13 4.14
N VAL A 104 -3.44 -2.84 4.48
CA VAL A 104 -2.13 -2.70 3.83
C VAL A 104 -1.80 -4.02 3.16
N PRO A 105 -2.24 -4.25 1.92
CA PRO A 105 -2.12 -5.55 1.28
C PRO A 105 -0.67 -5.90 0.97
N ALA A 106 -0.32 -7.18 1.19
CA ALA A 106 0.88 -7.80 0.68
C ALA A 106 0.55 -8.53 -0.63
N TYR A 107 1.44 -8.47 -1.62
CA TYR A 107 1.27 -9.15 -2.90
C TYR A 107 2.61 -9.37 -3.60
N SER A 108 2.65 -10.38 -4.48
CA SER A 108 3.80 -10.63 -5.35
C SER A 108 3.84 -9.65 -6.51
N LEU A 109 5.03 -9.28 -6.95
CA LEU A 109 5.22 -8.49 -8.15
C LEU A 109 4.82 -9.30 -9.41
N PRO A 110 4.65 -8.65 -10.58
CA PRO A 110 4.30 -9.29 -11.85
C PRO A 110 5.29 -10.38 -12.29
N PRO A 111 4.96 -11.18 -13.34
CA PRO A 111 5.84 -12.18 -13.92
C PRO A 111 7.27 -11.66 -14.15
N HIS A 112 8.26 -12.51 -13.93
CA HIS A 112 9.71 -12.23 -13.87
C HIS A 112 10.21 -11.56 -12.58
N ALA A 113 9.30 -11.18 -11.65
CA ALA A 113 9.62 -10.69 -10.31
C ALA A 113 8.62 -11.22 -9.25
N ASP A 114 7.88 -12.26 -9.58
CA ASP A 114 6.83 -12.88 -8.78
C ASP A 114 7.31 -13.52 -7.47
N ASN A 115 8.61 -13.78 -7.38
CA ASN A 115 9.29 -14.18 -6.15
C ASN A 115 9.49 -13.05 -5.14
N ILE A 116 9.19 -11.80 -5.53
CA ILE A 116 9.32 -10.64 -4.66
C ILE A 116 7.94 -10.27 -4.13
N VAL A 117 7.74 -10.42 -2.82
CA VAL A 117 6.54 -9.96 -2.12
C VAL A 117 6.76 -8.56 -1.60
N VAL A 118 5.79 -7.70 -1.81
CA VAL A 118 5.81 -6.30 -1.38
C VAL A 118 4.54 -5.93 -0.62
N GLN A 119 4.64 -4.90 0.21
CA GLN A 119 3.50 -4.12 0.70
C GLN A 119 3.60 -2.70 0.15
N ARG A 120 2.46 -2.05 -0.02
CA ARG A 120 2.39 -0.69 -0.54
C ARG A 120 1.33 0.12 0.17
N ILE A 121 1.69 1.37 0.51
CA ILE A 121 0.77 2.40 0.96
C ILE A 121 0.78 3.52 -0.08
N LEU A 122 -0.38 3.89 -0.58
CA LEU A 122 -0.57 5.09 -1.39
C LEU A 122 -1.15 6.19 -0.50
N VAL A 123 -0.39 7.27 -0.33
CA VAL A 123 -0.86 8.43 0.44
C VAL A 123 -1.77 9.26 -0.44
N LYS A 124 -2.98 9.47 0.04
CA LYS A 124 -4.01 10.26 -0.63
C LYS A 124 -4.88 10.96 0.40
N GLN A 125 -5.82 11.76 -0.07
CA GLN A 125 -6.79 12.42 0.81
C GLN A 125 -7.43 11.41 1.79
N GLY A 126 -7.46 11.76 3.06
CA GLY A 126 -7.96 10.92 4.15
C GLY A 126 -6.88 10.23 4.98
N LEU A 127 -5.62 10.18 4.53
CA LEU A 127 -4.50 9.73 5.34
C LEU A 127 -3.71 10.95 5.84
N SER A 128 -4.06 11.44 7.03
CA SER A 128 -3.35 12.54 7.68
C SER A 128 -2.03 12.07 8.31
N ALA A 129 -1.15 13.01 8.68
CA ALA A 129 0.07 12.71 9.42
C ALA A 129 -0.21 11.99 10.75
N ASP A 130 -1.28 12.37 11.46
CA ASP A 130 -1.68 11.70 12.71
C ASP A 130 -2.11 10.24 12.46
N MET A 131 -2.90 9.99 11.42
CA MET A 131 -3.28 8.63 11.04
C MET A 131 -2.05 7.81 10.61
N ALA A 132 -1.11 8.41 9.90
CA ALA A 132 0.14 7.76 9.53
C ALA A 132 1.00 7.42 10.75
N SER A 133 1.02 8.28 11.78
CA SER A 133 1.68 8.00 13.06
C SER A 133 1.03 6.82 13.78
N LEU A 134 -0.29 6.79 13.88
CA LEU A 134 -1.04 5.65 14.45
C LEU A 134 -0.78 4.34 13.69
N LEU A 135 -0.70 4.41 12.36
CA LEU A 135 -0.36 3.26 11.54
C LEU A 135 1.06 2.74 11.83
N LEU A 136 2.04 3.64 11.98
CA LEU A 136 3.41 3.26 12.36
C LEU A 136 3.46 2.60 13.74
N ASP A 137 2.71 3.11 14.71
CA ASP A 137 2.60 2.49 16.03
C ASP A 137 2.01 1.08 15.94
N ASP A 138 0.99 0.87 15.11
CA ASP A 138 0.40 -0.45 14.91
C ASP A 138 1.33 -1.39 14.12
N PHE A 139 2.14 -0.88 13.17
CA PHE A 139 3.22 -1.65 12.55
C PHE A 139 4.25 -2.11 13.57
N LYS A 140 4.70 -1.22 14.44
CA LYS A 140 5.65 -1.55 15.50
C LYS A 140 5.09 -2.64 16.42
N ARG A 141 3.85 -2.49 16.88
CA ARG A 141 3.17 -3.50 17.70
C ARG A 141 3.06 -4.85 16.99
N ALA A 142 2.79 -4.84 15.68
CA ALA A 142 2.71 -6.07 14.90
C ALA A 142 4.07 -6.78 14.79
N VAL A 143 5.14 -6.04 14.55
CA VAL A 143 6.51 -6.60 14.49
C VAL A 143 6.90 -7.14 15.86
N ASP A 144 6.73 -6.38 16.94
CA ASP A 144 7.01 -6.79 18.31
C ASP A 144 6.21 -8.05 18.72
N PHE A 145 4.96 -8.15 18.26
CA PHE A 145 4.13 -9.33 18.46
C PHE A 145 4.74 -10.58 17.81
N PHE A 146 5.18 -10.50 16.58
CA PHE A 146 5.78 -11.63 15.86
C PHE A 146 7.18 -12.00 16.36
N ASP A 147 7.92 -11.08 16.97
CA ASP A 147 9.18 -11.41 17.61
C ASP A 147 9.00 -12.33 18.81
N THR A 148 7.87 -12.24 19.50
CA THR A 148 7.52 -13.01 20.68
C THR A 148 6.61 -14.21 20.41
N HIS A 149 5.81 -14.15 19.36
CA HIS A 149 4.81 -15.17 19.00
C HIS A 149 5.07 -15.69 17.58
N GLN A 150 4.95 -17.01 17.39
CA GLN A 150 4.96 -17.55 16.04
C GLN A 150 3.61 -17.23 15.34
N PRO A 151 3.60 -16.80 14.08
CA PRO A 151 2.37 -16.64 13.34
C PRO A 151 1.65 -18.00 13.29
N HIS A 152 0.41 -18.03 13.72
CA HIS A 152 -0.47 -19.17 13.41
C HIS A 152 -0.70 -19.08 11.91
N GLY A 153 -0.12 -19.99 11.14
CA GLY A 153 -0.12 -20.00 9.69
C GLY A 153 -1.52 -19.75 9.10
N PHE A 154 -1.86 -18.50 8.91
CA PHE A 154 -3.14 -18.08 8.36
C PHE A 154 -3.03 -17.77 6.86
N VAL A 155 -3.80 -18.51 6.12
CA VAL A 155 -4.55 -18.20 4.89
C VAL A 155 -3.83 -17.59 3.67
N GLY A 156 -2.63 -17.02 3.77
CA GLY A 156 -1.94 -16.47 2.60
C GLY A 156 -1.48 -17.50 1.56
N LYS A 157 -1.40 -18.78 1.93
CA LYS A 157 -0.99 -19.85 0.98
C LYS A 157 -2.11 -20.32 0.05
N GLU A 158 -3.36 -20.16 0.42
CA GLU A 158 -4.49 -20.61 -0.41
C GLU A 158 -4.95 -19.58 -1.44
N ALA A 159 -4.69 -18.31 -1.23
CA ALA A 159 -5.02 -17.27 -2.21
C ALA A 159 -4.13 -17.33 -3.50
N GLN A 160 -3.03 -18.08 -3.46
CA GLN A 160 -2.17 -18.30 -4.64
C GLN A 160 -2.62 -19.48 -5.51
N MET A 161 -3.58 -20.31 -5.07
CA MET A 161 -4.03 -21.49 -5.81
C MET A 161 -5.45 -21.39 -6.36
N GLY A 162 -5.96 -20.20 -6.56
CA GLY A 162 -7.17 -19.98 -7.35
C GLY A 162 -6.91 -20.16 -8.85
N ASN A 163 -6.28 -21.26 -9.25
CA ASN A 163 -6.18 -21.66 -10.65
C ASN A 163 -7.55 -22.27 -11.04
N HIS A 164 -8.50 -21.43 -11.40
CA HIS A 164 -9.69 -21.87 -12.10
C HIS A 164 -9.31 -22.28 -13.52
N SER A 165 -8.86 -23.51 -13.67
CA SER A 165 -9.01 -24.26 -14.92
C SER A 165 -10.50 -24.55 -15.09
N GLY A 166 -11.25 -23.58 -15.62
CA GLY A 166 -12.58 -23.76 -16.12
C GLY A 166 -12.52 -24.41 -17.48
N ARG A 167 -13.12 -25.58 -17.60
CA ARG A 167 -13.48 -26.20 -18.87
C ARG A 167 -14.55 -25.38 -19.59
#